data_6426cb11a632ae4719fba75b979eadb4
#
_entry.id   6426cb11a632ae4719fba75b979eadb4
#
_cell.length_a   1.000
_cell.length_b   1.000
_cell.length_c   1.000
_cell.angle_alpha   90.00
_cell.angle_beta   90.00
_cell.angle_gamma   90.00
#
_symmetry.space_group_name_H-M   'P 1'
#
loop_
_entity.id
_entity.type
_entity.pdbx_description
1 polymer ?
#
loop_
_entity_poly.entity_id
_entity_poly.type
_entity_poly.pdbx_seq_one_letter_code
_entity_poly.pdbx_strand_id
1 'polypeptide(L)'
;MWEVKVALAAFLPLRIGAGQFMLAQAMQQVAAGWLQQPLVVRHLETVRSGEHGLRVLAPVAEHVLRHSMVYSVATCTGQLVLGLCLCVGLLSRTSAALALIGYLLVGLLTGSRLFDSGTVLLVLSLLSLSLVPAGRIFGLDLLLRNRLPHWLT
;
A
#
# COMPACT_ATOMS: atom_id res chain seq x y z
N MET A 1 29.47 3.98 12.56
CA MET A 1 28.64 4.85 11.69
C MET A 1 28.53 4.32 10.24
N TRP A 2 29.56 3.66 9.70
CA TRP A 2 29.57 3.06 8.36
C TRP A 2 28.65 1.83 8.29
N GLU A 3 28.66 0.95 9.27
CA GLU A 3 27.84 -0.29 9.33
C GLU A 3 26.34 -0.01 9.27
N VAL A 4 25.87 1.06 9.93
CA VAL A 4 24.46 1.47 9.91
C VAL A 4 24.03 1.92 8.48
N LYS A 5 24.92 2.59 7.75
CA LYS A 5 24.62 3.02 6.37
C LYS A 5 24.54 1.84 5.40
N VAL A 6 25.40 0.83 5.59
CA VAL A 6 25.38 -0.39 4.76
C VAL A 6 24.11 -1.20 5.05
N ALA A 7 23.74 -1.36 6.33
CA ALA A 7 22.51 -2.06 6.70
C ALA A 7 21.26 -1.37 6.12
N LEU A 8 21.21 -0.04 6.18
CA LEU A 8 20.07 0.73 5.63
C LEU A 8 20.04 0.73 4.09
N ALA A 9 21.19 0.62 3.43
CA ALA A 9 21.27 0.48 1.98
C ALA A 9 20.64 -0.84 1.49
N ALA A 10 20.66 -1.90 2.31
CA ALA A 10 20.04 -3.17 1.99
C ALA A 10 18.50 -3.07 1.85
N PHE A 11 17.86 -2.05 2.44
CA PHE A 11 16.43 -1.80 2.28
C PHE A 11 16.07 -1.08 0.98
N LEU A 12 17.04 -0.58 0.22
CA LEU A 12 16.81 0.10 -1.06
C LEU A 12 16.11 -0.82 -2.09
N PRO A 13 16.61 -2.04 -2.38
CA PRO A 13 15.95 -2.94 -3.32
C PRO A 13 14.55 -3.35 -2.84
N LEU A 14 14.35 -3.54 -1.54
CA LEU A 14 13.06 -3.87 -0.96
C LEU A 14 12.05 -2.74 -1.17
N ARG A 15 12.46 -1.49 -1.00
CA ARG A 15 11.64 -0.30 -1.22
C ARG A 15 11.23 -0.16 -2.67
N ILE A 16 12.22 -0.27 -3.59
CA ILE A 16 11.96 -0.18 -5.04
C ILE A 16 11.05 -1.32 -5.47
N GLY A 17 11.31 -2.55 -5.02
CA GLY A 17 10.49 -3.72 -5.33
C GLY A 17 9.04 -3.57 -4.86
N ALA A 18 8.83 -3.12 -3.62
CA ALA A 18 7.49 -2.87 -3.09
C ALA A 18 6.77 -1.75 -3.89
N GLY A 19 7.47 -0.67 -4.21
CA GLY A 19 6.94 0.43 -5.03
C GLY A 19 6.57 -0.03 -6.44
N GLN A 20 7.44 -0.78 -7.11
CA GLN A 20 7.17 -1.33 -8.45
C GLN A 20 5.99 -2.31 -8.44
N PHE A 21 5.88 -3.15 -7.41
CA PHE A 21 4.75 -4.07 -7.29
C PHE A 21 3.42 -3.31 -7.16
N MET A 22 3.39 -2.26 -6.32
CA MET A 22 2.20 -1.41 -6.18
C MET A 22 1.84 -0.69 -7.48
N LEU A 23 2.84 -0.16 -8.20
CA LEU A 23 2.63 0.47 -9.49
C LEU A 23 2.09 -0.51 -10.53
N ALA A 24 2.64 -1.72 -10.60
CA ALA A 24 2.16 -2.75 -11.51
C ALA A 24 0.71 -3.14 -11.23
N GLN A 25 0.34 -3.29 -9.96
CA GLN A 25 -1.06 -3.52 -9.56
C GLN A 25 -1.97 -2.35 -9.94
N ALA A 26 -1.55 -1.11 -9.66
CA ALA A 26 -2.32 0.08 -10.02
C ALA A 26 -2.53 0.17 -11.53
N MET A 27 -1.50 -0.10 -12.33
CA MET A 27 -1.59 -0.11 -13.79
C MET A 27 -2.56 -1.19 -14.31
N GLN A 28 -2.54 -2.38 -13.70
CA GLN A 28 -3.51 -3.44 -14.03
C GLN A 28 -4.94 -3.02 -13.68
N GLN A 29 -5.14 -2.34 -12.56
CA GLN A 29 -6.45 -1.80 -12.16
C GLN A 29 -6.93 -0.73 -13.14
N VAL A 30 -6.06 0.20 -13.55
CA VAL A 30 -6.38 1.20 -14.59
C VAL A 30 -6.80 0.51 -15.88
N ALA A 31 -6.01 -0.47 -16.36
CA ALA A 31 -6.30 -1.23 -17.57
C ALA A 31 -7.62 -2.03 -17.47
N ALA A 32 -7.96 -2.51 -16.26
CA ALA A 32 -9.23 -3.18 -15.98
C ALA A 32 -10.44 -2.23 -15.88
N GLY A 33 -10.23 -0.91 -15.95
CA GLY A 33 -11.31 0.09 -15.93
C GLY A 33 -11.78 0.51 -14.53
N TRP A 34 -10.98 0.33 -13.49
CA TRP A 34 -11.33 0.72 -12.12
C TRP A 34 -11.64 2.20 -11.94
N LEU A 35 -11.14 3.05 -12.83
CA LEU A 35 -11.44 4.48 -12.82
C LEU A 35 -12.82 4.81 -13.44
N GLN A 36 -13.40 3.88 -14.20
CA GLN A 36 -14.64 4.08 -14.93
C GLN A 36 -15.80 3.24 -14.38
N GLN A 37 -15.49 2.16 -13.68
CA GLN A 37 -16.47 1.21 -13.17
C GLN A 37 -16.20 0.89 -11.69
N PRO A 38 -17.25 0.69 -10.86
CA PRO A 38 -17.10 0.36 -9.44
C PRO A 38 -16.69 -1.11 -9.23
N LEU A 39 -15.52 -1.51 -9.74
CA LEU A 39 -15.06 -2.90 -9.69
C LEU A 39 -14.74 -3.39 -8.29
N VAL A 40 -14.59 -2.49 -7.32
CA VAL A 40 -14.53 -2.82 -5.88
C VAL A 40 -15.74 -3.67 -5.45
N VAL A 41 -16.92 -3.43 -6.05
CA VAL A 41 -18.14 -4.19 -5.76
C VAL A 41 -17.96 -5.68 -6.05
N ARG A 42 -17.37 -6.02 -7.19
CA ARG A 42 -17.12 -7.44 -7.56
C ARG A 42 -16.25 -8.17 -6.54
N HIS A 43 -15.25 -7.46 -6.00
CA HIS A 43 -14.39 -8.04 -4.97
C HIS A 43 -15.12 -8.22 -3.63
N LEU A 44 -16.00 -7.29 -3.26
CA LEU A 44 -16.78 -7.35 -2.03
C LEU A 44 -17.95 -8.32 -2.15
N GLU A 45 -18.60 -8.46 -3.29
CA GLU A 45 -19.67 -9.45 -3.51
C GLU A 45 -19.16 -10.89 -3.42
N THR A 46 -17.95 -11.14 -3.95
CA THR A 46 -17.29 -12.46 -3.80
C THR A 46 -17.04 -12.80 -2.35
N VAL A 47 -16.82 -11.81 -1.52
CA VAL A 47 -16.61 -11.97 -0.06
C VAL A 47 -17.92 -12.13 0.70
N ARG A 48 -18.95 -11.40 0.29
CA ARG A 48 -20.28 -11.50 0.90
C ARG A 48 -20.92 -12.87 0.66
N SER A 49 -20.61 -13.50 -0.47
CA SER A 49 -21.07 -14.87 -0.78
C SER A 49 -20.20 -15.97 -0.15
N GLY A 50 -19.01 -15.65 0.37
CA GLY A 50 -18.10 -16.57 1.04
C GLY A 50 -18.27 -16.56 2.56
N GLU A 51 -18.28 -17.75 3.19
CA GLU A 51 -18.49 -17.96 4.62
C GLU A 51 -17.41 -17.33 5.55
N HIS A 52 -16.43 -16.64 5.02
CA HIS A 52 -15.20 -16.25 5.73
C HIS A 52 -15.08 -14.75 6.05
N GLY A 53 -16.10 -13.93 5.78
CA GLY A 53 -16.08 -12.49 6.11
C GLY A 53 -16.23 -12.25 7.63
N LEU A 54 -15.35 -11.42 8.19
CA LEU A 54 -15.50 -10.97 9.57
C LEU A 54 -16.80 -10.15 9.70
N ARG A 55 -17.81 -10.69 10.34
CA ARG A 55 -19.13 -10.03 10.58
C ARG A 55 -19.00 -8.64 11.21
N VAL A 56 -17.91 -8.40 11.94
CA VAL A 56 -17.60 -7.10 12.56
C VAL A 56 -17.37 -5.99 11.51
N LEU A 57 -16.96 -6.35 10.31
CA LEU A 57 -16.70 -5.39 9.21
C LEU A 57 -17.90 -5.17 8.27
N ALA A 58 -19.03 -5.81 8.54
CA ALA A 58 -20.25 -5.66 7.73
C ALA A 58 -20.66 -4.18 7.52
N PRO A 59 -20.70 -3.30 8.57
CA PRO A 59 -21.05 -1.91 8.37
C PRO A 59 -20.05 -1.14 7.49
N VAL A 60 -18.76 -1.49 7.57
CA VAL A 60 -17.73 -0.90 6.71
C VAL A 60 -17.91 -1.36 5.26
N ALA A 61 -18.19 -2.64 5.05
CA ALA A 61 -18.46 -3.18 3.72
C ALA A 61 -19.70 -2.54 3.07
N GLU A 62 -20.78 -2.33 3.82
CA GLU A 62 -21.97 -1.62 3.32
C GLU A 62 -21.67 -0.16 2.96
N HIS A 63 -20.85 0.53 3.76
CA HIS A 63 -20.44 1.89 3.46
C HIS A 63 -19.60 1.96 2.18
N VAL A 64 -18.67 1.02 1.99
CA VAL A 64 -17.85 0.90 0.78
C VAL A 64 -18.73 0.59 -0.45
N LEU A 65 -19.72 -0.30 -0.31
CA LEU A 65 -20.65 -0.62 -1.39
C LEU A 65 -21.48 0.59 -1.81
N ARG A 66 -21.94 1.39 -0.85
CA ARG A 66 -22.74 2.61 -1.11
C ARG A 66 -21.93 3.67 -1.89
N HIS A 67 -20.62 3.76 -1.66
CA HIS A 67 -19.71 4.73 -2.30
C HIS A 67 -18.66 4.04 -3.18
N SER A 68 -19.02 2.94 -3.81
CA SER A 68 -18.13 2.02 -4.51
C SER A 68 -17.24 2.69 -5.56
N MET A 69 -17.77 3.67 -6.29
CA MET A 69 -16.99 4.40 -7.30
C MET A 69 -15.85 5.23 -6.66
N VAL A 70 -16.15 5.92 -5.56
CA VAL A 70 -15.16 6.72 -4.82
C VAL A 70 -14.05 5.81 -4.28
N TYR A 71 -14.40 4.66 -3.72
CA TYR A 71 -13.42 3.69 -3.21
C TYR A 71 -12.60 3.04 -4.32
N SER A 72 -13.19 2.73 -5.48
CA SER A 72 -12.45 2.22 -6.65
C SER A 72 -11.39 3.21 -7.12
N VAL A 73 -11.78 4.46 -7.32
CA VAL A 73 -10.86 5.53 -7.73
C VAL A 73 -9.81 5.81 -6.67
N ALA A 74 -10.21 5.91 -5.40
CA ALA A 74 -9.29 6.18 -4.28
C ALA A 74 -8.26 5.06 -4.11
N THR A 75 -8.65 3.80 -4.24
CA THR A 75 -7.72 2.66 -4.14
C THR A 75 -6.72 2.67 -5.29
N CYS A 76 -7.18 2.84 -6.52
CA CYS A 76 -6.33 2.86 -7.69
C CYS A 76 -5.34 4.04 -7.67
N THR A 77 -5.83 5.26 -7.43
CA THR A 77 -4.99 6.47 -7.36
C THR A 77 -4.07 6.45 -6.14
N GLY A 78 -4.56 5.96 -5.00
CA GLY A 78 -3.77 5.79 -3.79
C GLY A 78 -2.59 4.85 -3.99
N GLN A 79 -2.80 3.69 -4.60
CA GLN A 79 -1.72 2.74 -4.92
C GLN A 79 -0.70 3.34 -5.89
N LEU A 80 -1.15 4.11 -6.89
CA LEU A 80 -0.30 4.76 -7.86
C LEU A 80 0.60 5.81 -7.20
N VAL A 81 0.02 6.70 -6.41
CA VAL A 81 0.74 7.75 -5.68
C VAL A 81 1.71 7.17 -4.66
N LEU A 82 1.24 6.22 -3.82
CA LEU A 82 2.08 5.60 -2.80
C LEU A 82 3.22 4.78 -3.42
N GLY A 83 2.95 4.05 -4.51
CA GLY A 83 3.97 3.32 -5.26
C GLY A 83 5.04 4.23 -5.84
N LEU A 84 4.66 5.37 -6.43
CA LEU A 84 5.60 6.40 -6.91
C LEU A 84 6.41 6.99 -5.76
N CYS A 85 5.77 7.35 -4.64
CA CYS A 85 6.46 7.89 -3.47
C CYS A 85 7.49 6.90 -2.91
N LEU A 86 7.18 5.60 -2.89
CA LEU A 86 8.12 4.57 -2.47
C LEU A 86 9.29 4.43 -3.45
N CYS A 87 9.05 4.40 -4.76
CA CYS A 87 10.12 4.30 -5.77
C CYS A 87 11.08 5.47 -5.68
N VAL A 88 10.54 6.69 -5.63
CA VAL A 88 11.33 7.94 -5.58
C VAL A 88 11.96 8.16 -4.20
N GLY A 89 11.41 7.54 -3.15
CA GLY A 89 11.85 7.71 -1.76
C GLY A 89 11.43 9.04 -1.18
N LEU A 90 10.21 9.48 -1.53
CA LEU A 90 9.57 10.65 -0.96
C LEU A 90 8.61 10.19 0.15
N LEU A 91 8.80 10.72 1.37
CA LEU A 91 7.98 10.33 2.52
C LEU A 91 7.89 8.79 2.67
N SER A 92 9.01 8.10 2.47
CA SER A 92 9.05 6.64 2.30
C SER A 92 8.43 5.90 3.48
N ARG A 93 8.62 6.40 4.70
CA ARG A 93 8.08 5.82 5.94
C ARG A 93 6.57 5.97 6.02
N THR A 94 6.05 7.18 5.77
CA THR A 94 4.61 7.45 5.80
C THR A 94 3.89 6.77 4.65
N SER A 95 4.47 6.75 3.46
CA SER A 95 3.93 6.04 2.30
C SER A 95 3.84 4.53 2.55
N ALA A 96 4.88 3.94 3.15
CA ALA A 96 4.87 2.52 3.52
C ALA A 96 3.80 2.22 4.59
N ALA A 97 3.67 3.07 5.61
CA ALA A 97 2.66 2.90 6.66
C ALA A 97 1.24 3.03 6.12
N LEU A 98 0.96 4.04 5.28
CA LEU A 98 -0.34 4.21 4.64
C LEU A 98 -0.68 3.05 3.70
N ALA A 99 0.29 2.60 2.91
CA ALA A 99 0.12 1.44 2.06
C ALA A 99 -0.17 0.17 2.87
N LEU A 100 0.56 -0.05 3.97
CA LEU A 100 0.33 -1.17 4.88
C LEU A 100 -1.08 -1.17 5.44
N ILE A 101 -1.55 -0.02 5.96
CA ILE A 101 -2.92 0.13 6.48
C ILE A 101 -3.94 -0.18 5.38
N GLY A 102 -3.75 0.36 4.18
CA GLY A 102 -4.64 0.11 3.04
C GLY A 102 -4.71 -1.39 2.67
N TYR A 103 -3.57 -2.06 2.58
CA TYR A 103 -3.52 -3.50 2.28
C TYR A 103 -4.13 -4.36 3.39
N LEU A 104 -3.88 -4.02 4.67
CA LEU A 104 -4.50 -4.72 5.80
C LEU A 104 -6.01 -4.52 5.81
N LEU A 105 -6.49 -3.30 5.58
CA LEU A 105 -7.93 -3.02 5.53
C LEU A 105 -8.61 -3.80 4.40
N VAL A 106 -8.05 -3.75 3.18
CA VAL A 106 -8.58 -4.52 2.04
C VAL A 106 -8.51 -6.01 2.33
N GLY A 107 -7.41 -6.51 2.87
CA GLY A 107 -7.26 -7.92 3.22
C GLY A 107 -8.24 -8.40 4.28
N LEU A 108 -8.49 -7.59 5.32
CA LEU A 108 -9.51 -7.88 6.34
C LEU A 108 -10.93 -7.86 5.76
N LEU A 109 -11.22 -6.94 4.85
CA LEU A 109 -12.51 -6.85 4.17
C LEU A 109 -12.72 -8.03 3.20
N THR A 110 -11.67 -8.49 2.52
CA THR A 110 -11.77 -9.54 1.51
C THR A 110 -11.55 -10.97 2.05
N GLY A 111 -11.12 -11.10 3.30
CA GLY A 111 -11.05 -12.36 4.07
C GLY A 111 -10.11 -13.46 3.53
N SER A 112 -9.80 -13.47 2.24
CA SER A 112 -9.14 -14.60 1.58
C SER A 112 -7.76 -14.33 0.99
N ARG A 113 -7.41 -13.08 0.74
CA ARG A 113 -6.18 -12.74 -0.01
C ARG A 113 -4.99 -12.31 0.86
N LEU A 114 -5.19 -12.16 2.17
CA LEU A 114 -4.07 -11.84 3.08
C LEU A 114 -3.01 -12.96 3.11
N PHE A 115 -3.39 -14.19 2.81
CA PHE A 115 -2.52 -15.36 2.85
C PHE A 115 -1.96 -15.78 1.48
N ASP A 116 -2.26 -15.02 0.43
CA ASP A 116 -1.57 -15.22 -0.83
C ASP A 116 -0.09 -14.83 -0.68
N SER A 117 0.82 -15.69 -1.12
CA SER A 117 2.26 -15.55 -0.88
C SER A 117 2.83 -14.19 -1.31
N GLY A 118 2.32 -13.63 -2.40
CA GLY A 118 2.71 -12.31 -2.90
C GLY A 118 2.27 -11.17 -1.98
N THR A 119 1.06 -11.25 -1.45
CA THR A 119 0.50 -10.24 -0.55
C THR A 119 1.18 -10.26 0.82
N VAL A 120 1.48 -11.45 1.35
CA VAL A 120 2.22 -11.58 2.62
C VAL A 120 3.61 -10.95 2.52
N LEU A 121 4.35 -11.24 1.44
CA LEU A 121 5.67 -10.66 1.22
C LEU A 121 5.60 -9.13 1.10
N LEU A 122 4.60 -8.60 0.41
CA LEU A 122 4.40 -7.16 0.30
C LEU A 122 4.10 -6.54 1.67
N VAL A 123 3.19 -7.12 2.44
CA VAL A 123 2.82 -6.64 3.80
C VAL A 123 4.05 -6.65 4.72
N LEU A 124 4.84 -7.71 4.72
CA LEU A 124 6.07 -7.79 5.52
C LEU A 124 7.10 -6.74 5.05
N SER A 125 7.22 -6.53 3.74
CA SER A 125 8.09 -5.51 3.17
C SER A 125 7.67 -4.10 3.58
N LEU A 126 6.38 -3.79 3.50
CA LEU A 126 5.82 -2.50 3.91
C LEU A 126 5.96 -2.28 5.42
N LEU A 127 5.74 -3.32 6.22
CA LEU A 127 5.96 -3.27 7.67
C LEU A 127 7.43 -2.95 7.99
N SER A 128 8.36 -3.64 7.36
CA SER A 128 9.79 -3.40 7.53
C SER A 128 10.18 -1.98 7.14
N LEU A 129 9.65 -1.47 6.00
CA LEU A 129 9.90 -0.12 5.51
C LEU A 129 9.27 0.97 6.39
N SER A 130 8.13 0.69 7.04
CA SER A 130 7.49 1.64 7.95
C SER A 130 8.29 1.82 9.26
N LEU A 131 8.99 0.76 9.71
CA LEU A 131 9.80 0.78 10.92
C LEU A 131 11.18 1.39 10.68
N VAL A 132 11.75 1.20 9.49
CA VAL A 132 13.12 1.62 9.17
C VAL A 132 13.10 2.89 8.33
N PRO A 133 13.82 3.96 8.72
CA PRO A 133 13.89 5.22 7.97
C PRO A 133 14.80 5.09 6.73
N ALA A 134 14.46 4.17 5.82
CA ALA A 134 15.27 3.87 4.63
C ALA A 134 15.36 5.05 3.62
N GLY A 135 14.37 5.94 3.61
CA GLY A 135 14.34 7.12 2.73
C GLY A 135 15.41 8.17 3.03
N ARG A 136 15.95 8.19 4.26
CA ARG A 136 16.95 9.16 4.69
C ARG A 136 18.33 9.02 4.04
N ILE A 137 18.64 7.88 3.46
CA ILE A 137 19.99 7.61 2.91
C ILE A 137 19.99 7.72 1.39
N PHE A 138 18.97 7.20 0.72
CA PHE A 138 18.85 7.20 -0.72
C PHE A 138 17.41 7.54 -1.15
N GLY A 139 17.07 8.82 -1.19
CA GLY A 139 15.76 9.29 -1.64
C GLY A 139 15.65 10.80 -1.63
N LEU A 140 14.55 11.33 -2.18
CA LEU A 140 14.25 12.76 -2.09
C LEU A 140 14.06 13.23 -0.65
N ASP A 141 13.78 12.32 0.29
CA ASP A 141 13.76 12.62 1.72
C ASP A 141 15.08 13.22 2.23
N LEU A 142 16.21 12.84 1.61
CA LEU A 142 17.52 13.43 1.92
C LEU A 142 17.59 14.92 1.57
N LEU A 143 17.00 15.30 0.43
CA LEU A 143 16.98 16.71 -0.02
C LEU A 143 16.01 17.55 0.82
N LEU A 144 14.92 16.93 1.28
CA LEU A 144 13.88 17.60 2.06
C LEU A 144 14.12 17.55 3.57
N ARG A 145 15.18 16.88 4.03
CA ARG A 145 15.52 16.68 5.44
C ARG A 145 15.53 17.97 6.27
N ASN A 146 15.93 19.09 5.68
CA ASN A 146 15.99 20.37 6.37
C ASN A 146 14.65 21.10 6.44
N ARG A 147 13.64 20.63 5.71
CA ARG A 147 12.30 21.28 5.63
C ARG A 147 11.18 20.45 6.23
N LEU A 148 11.38 19.14 6.40
CA LEU A 148 10.37 18.24 6.91
C LEU A 148 10.70 17.79 8.35
N PRO A 149 9.69 17.68 9.22
CA PRO A 149 9.87 17.15 10.57
C PRO A 149 10.33 15.68 10.50
N HIS A 150 11.16 15.29 11.45
CA HIS A 150 11.88 14.00 11.44
C HIS A 150 10.99 12.75 11.54
N TRP A 151 9.72 12.91 11.93
CA TRP A 151 8.74 11.81 12.04
C TRP A 151 8.05 11.47 10.69
N LEU A 152 8.16 12.38 9.70
CA LEU A 152 7.60 12.17 8.36
C LEU A 152 8.58 11.45 7.40
N THR A 153 9.87 11.52 7.69
CA THR A 153 10.94 10.98 6.81
C THR A 153 11.58 9.70 7.43
#